data_240020abed6968dd387bf8a27827df1d
#
_entry.id   240020abed6968dd387bf8a27827df1d
#
_cell.length_a   1.000
_cell.length_b   1.000
_cell.length_c   1.000
_cell.angle_alpha   90.00
_cell.angle_beta   90.00
_cell.angle_gamma   90.00
#
_symmetry.space_group_name_H-M   'P 1'
#
loop_
_entity.id
_entity.type
_entity.pdbx_description
1 polymer ?
#
loop_
_entity_poly.entity_id
_entity_poly.type
_entity_poly.pdbx_seq_one_letter_code
_entity_poly.pdbx_strand_id
1 'polypeptide(L)'
;MKLETQTEQLISETVTVYGLSPQIGVHALAQTANALAAQGTVFSVCPDITEDEETDTDIKNEDMQDTHETSASVSVQIAYPEYVFKPRIHKIEKLLKKACKKYNINLVAVQASANPAVQVIAVTVTGIAKAPKEEAWNRETARACRDIVFVGHAGMDGMLRITEEKEQELKTRFAPVFMKQIKSYRQQIFAPKEIEAAKAGGAFVVRQVADGGILAALWNLALELNQGLDLDMKKISILQETIEVCEHFRLNPYQMIST
;
A
#
# COMPACT_ATOMS: atom_id res chain seq x y z
N MET A 1 6.98 31.40 24.38
CA MET A 1 6.94 30.25 23.47
C MET A 1 5.57 29.63 23.67
N LYS A 2 4.57 29.97 22.83
CA LYS A 2 3.25 29.34 22.87
C LYS A 2 3.39 27.98 22.18
N LEU A 3 3.20 26.91 22.95
CA LEU A 3 2.92 25.59 22.39
C LEU A 3 1.56 25.70 21.69
N GLU A 4 1.55 25.84 20.37
CA GLU A 4 0.35 25.62 19.57
C GLU A 4 0.06 24.13 19.67
N THR A 5 -0.95 23.76 20.44
CA THR A 5 -1.54 22.44 20.42
C THR A 5 -2.14 22.24 19.02
N GLN A 6 -1.43 21.53 18.15
CA GLN A 6 -2.01 21.08 16.88
C GLN A 6 -3.24 20.25 17.21
N THR A 7 -4.38 20.67 16.74
CA THR A 7 -5.64 19.94 16.92
C THR A 7 -5.56 18.67 16.04
N GLU A 8 -5.55 17.50 16.65
CA GLU A 8 -5.61 16.22 15.93
C GLU A 8 -7.05 15.96 15.45
N GLN A 9 -7.17 15.30 14.32
CA GLN A 9 -8.43 14.78 13.79
C GLN A 9 -8.33 13.27 13.55
N LEU A 10 -9.46 12.58 13.65
CA LEU A 10 -9.55 11.19 13.23
C LEU A 10 -9.78 11.14 11.71
N ILE A 11 -8.97 10.33 11.05
CA ILE A 11 -9.08 10.03 9.62
C ILE A 11 -9.33 8.55 9.43
N SER A 12 -9.98 8.17 8.34
CA SER A 12 -10.21 6.77 7.99
C SER A 12 -10.05 6.55 6.51
N GLU A 13 -9.47 5.39 6.17
CA GLU A 13 -9.30 4.92 4.80
C GLU A 13 -9.74 3.48 4.66
N THR A 14 -10.35 3.15 3.54
CA THR A 14 -10.80 1.79 3.24
C THR A 14 -10.33 1.38 1.86
N VAL A 15 -9.61 0.26 1.79
CA VAL A 15 -9.09 -0.30 0.54
C VAL A 15 -9.55 -1.74 0.41
N THR A 16 -10.01 -2.12 -0.78
CA THR A 16 -10.34 -3.51 -1.11
C THR A 16 -9.43 -4.01 -2.23
N VAL A 17 -8.78 -5.14 -2.00
CA VAL A 17 -7.94 -5.82 -3.00
C VAL A 17 -8.53 -7.19 -3.31
N TYR A 18 -8.56 -7.52 -4.60
CA TYR A 18 -9.08 -8.78 -5.12
C TYR A 18 -7.95 -9.67 -5.63
N GLY A 19 -8.05 -10.98 -5.44
CA GLY A 19 -7.10 -11.94 -5.98
C GLY A 19 -7.13 -13.28 -5.25
N LEU A 20 -6.19 -14.16 -5.61
CA LEU A 20 -6.01 -15.48 -4.99
C LEU A 20 -4.66 -15.61 -4.26
N SER A 21 -3.75 -14.65 -4.44
CA SER A 21 -2.46 -14.64 -3.76
C SER A 21 -2.63 -14.53 -2.25
N PRO A 22 -1.85 -15.26 -1.44
CA PRO A 22 -1.83 -15.07 0.00
C PRO A 22 -1.35 -13.67 0.44
N GLN A 23 -0.70 -12.91 -0.44
CA GLN A 23 -0.17 -11.57 -0.15
C GLN A 23 -1.21 -10.45 -0.32
N ILE A 24 -2.41 -10.71 -0.86
CA ILE A 24 -3.42 -9.68 -1.13
C ILE A 24 -3.78 -8.85 0.11
N GLY A 25 -3.77 -9.47 1.30
CA GLY A 25 -3.99 -8.77 2.56
C GLY A 25 -2.89 -7.76 2.88
N VAL A 26 -1.64 -8.09 2.54
CA VAL A 26 -0.49 -7.19 2.73
C VAL A 26 -0.56 -6.01 1.76
N HIS A 27 -0.95 -6.23 0.51
CA HIS A 27 -1.17 -5.16 -0.47
C HIS A 27 -2.29 -4.21 -0.02
N ALA A 28 -3.43 -4.75 0.46
CA ALA A 28 -4.53 -3.93 0.98
C ALA A 28 -4.09 -3.10 2.19
N LEU A 29 -3.33 -3.71 3.13
CA LEU A 29 -2.79 -3.03 4.29
C LEU A 29 -1.80 -1.92 3.91
N ALA A 30 -0.88 -2.20 2.98
CA ALA A 30 0.09 -1.21 2.50
C ALA A 30 -0.60 0.00 1.88
N GLN A 31 -1.59 -0.21 1.02
CA GLN A 31 -2.35 0.88 0.42
C GLN A 31 -3.12 1.70 1.46
N THR A 32 -3.75 1.04 2.43
CA THR A 32 -4.44 1.74 3.52
C THR A 32 -3.46 2.56 4.35
N ALA A 33 -2.30 2.00 4.71
CA ALA A 33 -1.27 2.71 5.48
C ALA A 33 -0.70 3.90 4.72
N ASN A 34 -0.39 3.75 3.43
CA ASN A 34 0.12 4.83 2.58
C ASN A 34 -0.92 5.96 2.44
N ALA A 35 -2.21 5.63 2.28
CA ALA A 35 -3.28 6.61 2.20
C ALA A 35 -3.44 7.40 3.52
N LEU A 36 -3.37 6.73 4.67
CA LEU A 36 -3.37 7.38 5.99
C LEU A 36 -2.12 8.26 6.19
N ALA A 37 -0.94 7.78 5.78
CA ALA A 37 0.30 8.56 5.83
C ALA A 37 0.23 9.81 4.94
N ALA A 38 -0.37 9.70 3.75
CA ALA A 38 -0.61 10.84 2.88
C ALA A 38 -1.47 11.93 3.56
N GLN A 39 -2.35 11.56 4.48
CA GLN A 39 -3.17 12.46 5.30
C GLN A 39 -2.47 12.93 6.59
N GLY A 40 -1.25 12.47 6.89
CA GLY A 40 -0.43 12.96 7.99
C GLY A 40 -0.20 12.00 9.14
N THR A 41 -0.68 10.75 9.05
CA THR A 41 -0.36 9.73 10.06
C THR A 41 1.11 9.33 9.94
N VAL A 42 1.80 9.28 11.07
CA VAL A 42 3.19 8.82 11.16
C VAL A 42 3.22 7.35 11.51
N PHE A 43 4.02 6.57 10.78
CA PHE A 43 4.19 5.13 11.02
C PHE A 43 5.59 4.82 11.51
N SER A 44 5.69 3.97 12.53
CA SER A 44 6.94 3.39 13.00
C SER A 44 7.13 2.00 12.40
N VAL A 45 8.39 1.62 12.17
CA VAL A 45 8.74 0.29 11.67
C VAL A 45 9.56 -0.43 12.73
N CYS A 46 9.12 -1.63 13.10
CA CYS A 46 9.87 -2.51 13.99
C CYS A 46 10.96 -3.23 13.19
N PRO A 47 12.26 -2.94 13.40
CA PRO A 47 13.34 -3.47 12.58
C PRO A 47 13.58 -4.98 12.75
N ASP A 48 13.15 -5.56 13.86
CA ASP A 48 13.46 -6.95 14.24
C ASP A 48 12.57 -7.99 13.54
N ILE A 49 11.60 -7.57 12.71
CA ILE A 49 10.71 -8.50 12.02
C ILE A 49 11.17 -8.67 10.57
N THR A 50 11.98 -9.71 10.32
CA THR A 50 12.41 -10.08 8.96
C THR A 50 11.35 -10.91 8.24
N GLU A 51 11.29 -10.80 6.91
CA GLU A 51 10.29 -11.52 6.09
C GLU A 51 10.61 -13.01 5.93
N ASP A 52 11.87 -13.42 6.16
CA ASP A 52 12.40 -14.73 5.78
C ASP A 52 12.18 -15.85 6.81
N GLU A 53 11.59 -15.58 7.97
CA GLU A 53 11.28 -16.65 8.92
C GLU A 53 9.98 -17.37 8.54
N GLU A 54 10.09 -18.37 7.65
CA GLU A 54 9.10 -19.45 7.47
C GLU A 54 9.05 -20.42 8.68
N THR A 55 9.56 -20.04 9.83
CA THR A 55 9.48 -20.88 11.02
C THR A 55 8.07 -20.91 11.55
N ASP A 56 7.54 -22.11 11.56
CA ASP A 56 6.23 -22.55 12.06
C ASP A 56 6.18 -22.51 13.61
N THR A 57 6.65 -21.43 14.20
CA THR A 57 6.46 -21.19 15.62
C THR A 57 5.12 -20.51 15.81
N ASP A 58 4.17 -21.25 16.39
CA ASP A 58 2.95 -20.70 16.98
C ASP A 58 3.33 -19.50 17.83
N ILE A 59 3.02 -18.31 17.31
CA ILE A 59 3.23 -17.07 18.07
C ILE A 59 2.16 -17.08 19.15
N LYS A 60 2.54 -17.60 20.34
CA LYS A 60 1.78 -17.44 21.56
C LYS A 60 1.49 -15.95 21.73
N ASN A 61 0.23 -15.65 22.06
CA ASN A 61 -0.21 -14.33 22.51
C ASN A 61 0.50 -13.99 23.82
N GLU A 62 1.77 -13.62 23.73
CA GLU A 62 2.49 -13.03 24.87
C GLU A 62 2.29 -11.53 24.81
N ASP A 63 1.76 -11.04 25.91
CA ASP A 63 1.41 -9.69 26.27
C ASP A 63 2.28 -8.62 25.62
N MET A 64 1.73 -7.91 24.61
CA MET A 64 2.28 -6.64 24.18
C MET A 64 1.90 -5.55 25.19
N GLN A 65 2.61 -5.52 26.33
CA GLN A 65 2.75 -4.33 27.15
C GLN A 65 4.05 -3.60 26.75
N ASP A 66 4.11 -3.12 25.52
CA ASP A 66 5.09 -2.10 25.15
C ASP A 66 4.36 -0.82 24.80
N THR A 67 4.65 0.22 25.55
CA THR A 67 4.08 1.55 25.62
C THR A 67 4.34 2.41 24.37
N HIS A 68 4.47 1.82 23.18
CA HIS A 68 4.51 2.57 21.95
C HIS A 68 3.09 2.80 21.43
N GLU A 69 2.67 4.04 21.43
CA GLU A 69 1.39 4.46 20.83
C GLU A 69 1.32 3.92 19.40
N THR A 70 0.30 3.11 19.11
CA THR A 70 0.14 2.50 17.78
C THR A 70 -0.21 3.59 16.76
N SER A 71 0.44 3.54 15.60
CA SER A 71 0.28 4.55 14.55
C SER A 71 -1.14 4.60 13.97
N ALA A 72 -1.75 3.42 13.82
CA ALA A 72 -3.10 3.27 13.27
C ALA A 72 -3.76 2.00 13.82
N SER A 73 -5.09 1.96 13.77
CA SER A 73 -5.88 0.75 14.03
C SER A 73 -6.57 0.30 12.76
N VAL A 74 -6.54 -1.02 12.47
CA VAL A 74 -7.17 -1.58 11.28
C VAL A 74 -8.16 -2.69 11.61
N SER A 75 -9.25 -2.73 10.86
CA SER A 75 -10.21 -3.84 10.81
C SER A 75 -10.18 -4.45 9.42
N VAL A 76 -10.22 -5.77 9.33
CA VAL A 76 -10.08 -6.51 8.08
C VAL A 76 -11.26 -7.43 7.86
N GLN A 77 -11.82 -7.38 6.66
CA GLN A 77 -12.85 -8.30 6.19
C GLN A 77 -12.32 -9.10 5.00
N ILE A 78 -12.46 -10.43 5.05
CA ILE A 78 -12.07 -11.35 3.98
C ILE A 78 -13.32 -12.06 3.51
N ALA A 79 -13.81 -11.69 2.32
CA ALA A 79 -14.87 -12.40 1.64
C ALA A 79 -14.25 -13.36 0.62
N TYR A 80 -14.64 -14.65 0.63
CA TYR A 80 -14.07 -15.64 -0.26
C TYR A 80 -15.12 -16.58 -0.83
N PRO A 81 -14.93 -17.08 -2.09
CA PRO A 81 -15.81 -18.09 -2.66
C PRO A 81 -15.76 -19.40 -1.88
N GLU A 82 -16.86 -20.16 -1.85
CA GLU A 82 -16.95 -21.43 -1.11
C GLU A 82 -15.93 -22.48 -1.53
N TYR A 83 -15.47 -22.44 -2.81
CA TYR A 83 -14.46 -23.37 -3.32
C TYR A 83 -13.03 -23.08 -2.86
N VAL A 84 -12.79 -21.93 -2.20
CA VAL A 84 -11.45 -21.58 -1.74
C VAL A 84 -11.06 -22.40 -0.53
N PHE A 85 -9.88 -23.00 -0.61
CA PHE A 85 -9.34 -23.85 0.45
C PHE A 85 -8.98 -23.03 1.70
N LYS A 86 -9.57 -23.37 2.86
CA LYS A 86 -9.41 -22.63 4.13
C LYS A 86 -7.96 -22.31 4.53
N PRO A 87 -6.97 -23.22 4.38
CA PRO A 87 -5.56 -22.90 4.65
C PRO A 87 -5.03 -21.69 3.90
N ARG A 88 -5.57 -21.36 2.71
CA ARG A 88 -5.19 -20.14 1.99
C ARG A 88 -5.66 -18.90 2.76
N ILE A 89 -6.85 -18.92 3.32
CA ILE A 89 -7.38 -17.82 4.14
C ILE A 89 -6.51 -17.62 5.39
N HIS A 90 -6.17 -18.71 6.10
CA HIS A 90 -5.26 -18.64 7.25
C HIS A 90 -3.89 -18.09 6.89
N LYS A 91 -3.37 -18.41 5.68
CA LYS A 91 -2.11 -17.85 5.21
C LYS A 91 -2.20 -16.33 4.99
N ILE A 92 -3.32 -15.84 4.42
CA ILE A 92 -3.59 -14.40 4.28
C ILE A 92 -3.59 -13.73 5.66
N GLU A 93 -4.35 -14.29 6.62
CA GLU A 93 -4.43 -13.76 7.98
C GLU A 93 -3.06 -13.73 8.68
N LYS A 94 -2.26 -14.80 8.54
CA LYS A 94 -0.92 -14.90 9.13
C LYS A 94 0.01 -13.81 8.59
N LEU A 95 0.05 -13.64 7.26
CA LEU A 95 0.88 -12.63 6.60
C LEU A 95 0.45 -11.21 6.97
N LEU A 96 -0.84 -10.96 7.03
CA LEU A 96 -1.40 -9.68 7.42
C LEU A 96 -1.05 -9.35 8.89
N LYS A 97 -1.22 -10.29 9.82
CA LYS A 97 -0.82 -10.12 11.22
C LYS A 97 0.68 -9.80 11.36
N LYS A 98 1.53 -10.50 10.58
CA LYS A 98 2.98 -10.22 10.54
C LYS A 98 3.28 -8.81 10.04
N ALA A 99 2.61 -8.37 8.97
CA ALA A 99 2.78 -7.02 8.45
C ALA A 99 2.29 -5.96 9.44
N CYS A 100 1.15 -6.15 10.10
CA CYS A 100 0.66 -5.24 11.13
C CYS A 100 1.69 -5.06 12.27
N LYS A 101 2.30 -6.15 12.74
CA LYS A 101 3.35 -6.09 13.77
C LYS A 101 4.58 -5.31 13.27
N LYS A 102 5.04 -5.59 12.04
CA LYS A 102 6.21 -4.93 11.44
C LYS A 102 6.05 -3.41 11.37
N TYR A 103 4.86 -2.93 11.06
CA TYR A 103 4.57 -1.50 10.87
C TYR A 103 3.85 -0.86 12.07
N ASN A 104 3.87 -1.52 13.24
CA ASN A 104 3.24 -1.04 14.48
C ASN A 104 1.79 -0.61 14.29
N ILE A 105 1.03 -1.42 13.54
CA ILE A 105 -0.39 -1.22 13.26
C ILE A 105 -1.20 -2.13 14.18
N ASN A 106 -2.16 -1.56 14.91
CA ASN A 106 -3.06 -2.33 15.77
C ASN A 106 -4.12 -3.04 14.92
N LEU A 107 -4.09 -4.37 14.89
CA LEU A 107 -5.11 -5.19 14.23
C LEU A 107 -6.27 -5.45 15.18
N VAL A 108 -7.36 -4.69 15.05
CA VAL A 108 -8.53 -4.76 15.92
C VAL A 108 -9.34 -6.03 15.69
N ALA A 109 -9.60 -6.37 14.42
CA ALA A 109 -10.40 -7.52 14.06
C ALA A 109 -10.03 -8.05 12.67
N VAL A 110 -10.14 -9.37 12.50
CA VAL A 110 -10.15 -10.03 11.20
C VAL A 110 -11.39 -10.90 11.14
N GLN A 111 -12.23 -10.65 10.14
CA GLN A 111 -13.43 -11.44 9.90
C GLN A 111 -13.32 -12.08 8.51
N ALA A 112 -13.38 -13.41 8.46
CA ALA A 112 -13.35 -14.16 7.21
C ALA A 112 -14.65 -14.94 7.05
N SER A 113 -15.32 -14.76 5.90
CA SER A 113 -16.60 -15.44 5.63
C SER A 113 -16.68 -15.88 4.17
N ALA A 114 -17.27 -17.05 3.96
CA ALA A 114 -17.65 -17.49 2.63
C ALA A 114 -18.79 -16.61 2.10
N ASN A 115 -18.68 -16.20 0.84
CA ASN A 115 -19.67 -15.34 0.19
C ASN A 115 -19.91 -15.82 -1.24
N PRO A 116 -21.11 -16.32 -1.58
CA PRO A 116 -21.40 -16.85 -2.92
C PRO A 116 -21.41 -15.77 -4.00
N ALA A 117 -21.47 -14.48 -3.64
CA ALA A 117 -21.48 -13.38 -4.60
C ALA A 117 -20.07 -13.02 -5.11
N VAL A 118 -18.99 -13.50 -4.48
CA VAL A 118 -17.63 -13.22 -4.93
C VAL A 118 -17.04 -14.39 -5.70
N GLN A 119 -16.29 -14.09 -6.77
CA GLN A 119 -15.63 -15.10 -7.61
C GLN A 119 -14.15 -15.29 -7.24
N VAL A 120 -13.56 -14.33 -6.58
CA VAL A 120 -12.19 -14.34 -6.07
C VAL A 120 -12.19 -13.85 -4.63
N ILE A 121 -11.10 -14.04 -3.90
CA ILE A 121 -11.00 -13.52 -2.55
C ILE A 121 -10.96 -11.99 -2.62
N ALA A 122 -11.77 -11.33 -1.80
CA ALA A 122 -11.75 -9.89 -1.59
C ALA A 122 -11.28 -9.61 -0.16
N VAL A 123 -10.19 -8.87 -0.02
CA VAL A 123 -9.70 -8.41 1.29
C VAL A 123 -9.93 -6.91 1.39
N THR A 124 -10.78 -6.53 2.33
CA THR A 124 -11.06 -5.13 2.64
C THR A 124 -10.38 -4.77 3.96
N VAL A 125 -9.53 -3.76 3.93
CA VAL A 125 -8.86 -3.19 5.10
C VAL A 125 -9.42 -1.80 5.34
N THR A 126 -9.99 -1.57 6.52
CA THR A 126 -10.41 -0.25 6.98
C THR A 126 -9.46 0.19 8.09
N GLY A 127 -8.73 1.26 7.84
CA GLY A 127 -7.80 1.86 8.77
C GLY A 127 -8.36 3.14 9.38
N ILE A 128 -8.09 3.36 10.66
CA ILE A 128 -8.41 4.58 11.40
C ILE A 128 -7.14 5.03 12.10
N ALA A 129 -6.82 6.32 11.96
CA ALA A 129 -5.65 6.91 12.58
C ALA A 129 -5.91 8.36 13.01
N LYS A 130 -5.00 8.88 13.82
CA LYS A 130 -4.92 10.31 14.12
C LYS A 130 -4.01 10.98 13.11
N ALA A 131 -4.40 12.17 12.67
CA ALA A 131 -3.59 13.04 11.85
C ALA A 131 -3.69 14.47 12.36
N PRO A 132 -2.65 15.29 12.17
CA PRO A 132 -2.75 16.71 12.41
C PRO A 132 -3.85 17.28 11.52
N LYS A 133 -4.64 18.22 12.07
CA LYS A 133 -5.63 18.93 11.27
C LYS A 133 -4.85 19.80 10.26
N GLU A 134 -4.86 19.37 9.01
CA GLU A 134 -4.23 20.14 7.94
C GLU A 134 -4.92 21.50 7.83
N GLU A 135 -4.13 22.57 7.80
CA GLU A 135 -4.63 23.86 7.34
C GLU A 135 -5.10 23.68 5.89
N ALA A 136 -6.35 24.07 5.63
CA ALA A 136 -6.89 23.96 4.29
C ALA A 136 -5.94 24.70 3.32
N TRP A 137 -5.31 23.95 2.41
CA TRP A 137 -4.45 24.53 1.39
C TRP A 137 -5.24 25.57 0.59
N ASN A 138 -4.65 26.73 0.42
CA ASN A 138 -5.31 27.78 -0.33
C ASN A 138 -4.89 27.66 -1.82
N ARG A 139 -5.81 27.99 -2.73
CA ARG A 139 -5.58 27.96 -4.18
C ARG A 139 -4.40 28.81 -4.65
N GLU A 140 -4.03 29.84 -3.90
CA GLU A 140 -2.90 30.71 -4.22
C GLU A 140 -1.57 30.00 -3.94
N THR A 141 -1.48 29.27 -2.83
CA THR A 141 -0.33 28.41 -2.53
C THR A 141 -0.17 27.32 -3.59
N ALA A 142 -1.27 26.69 -4.00
CA ALA A 142 -1.25 25.69 -5.06
C ALA A 142 -0.78 26.23 -6.41
N ARG A 143 -1.17 27.46 -6.78
CA ARG A 143 -0.71 28.12 -8.02
C ARG A 143 0.79 28.45 -8.03
N ALA A 144 1.39 28.56 -6.86
CA ALA A 144 2.83 28.79 -6.74
C ALA A 144 3.67 27.53 -6.94
N CYS A 145 3.05 26.34 -6.82
CA CYS A 145 3.75 25.08 -7.02
C CYS A 145 3.94 24.77 -8.49
N ARG A 146 5.16 24.35 -8.82
CA ARG A 146 5.59 24.16 -10.20
C ARG A 146 6.10 22.76 -10.49
N ASP A 147 6.40 22.00 -9.44
CA ASP A 147 7.03 20.68 -9.60
C ASP A 147 6.17 19.59 -9.01
N ILE A 148 6.09 18.47 -9.74
CA ILE A 148 5.52 17.22 -9.25
C ILE A 148 6.67 16.28 -8.98
N VAL A 149 6.74 15.76 -7.77
CA VAL A 149 7.73 14.74 -7.39
C VAL A 149 7.02 13.40 -7.35
N PHE A 150 7.55 12.44 -8.11
CA PHE A 150 7.11 11.05 -8.08
C PHE A 150 8.12 10.22 -7.31
N VAL A 151 7.66 9.52 -6.28
CA VAL A 151 8.48 8.64 -5.43
C VAL A 151 8.12 7.20 -5.73
N GLY A 152 9.13 6.35 -5.91
CA GLY A 152 8.97 4.94 -6.27
C GLY A 152 8.97 4.68 -7.78
N HIS A 153 8.28 3.63 -8.20
CA HIS A 153 8.27 3.16 -9.58
C HIS A 153 6.85 2.89 -10.06
N ALA A 154 6.50 3.43 -11.23
CA ALA A 154 5.17 3.25 -11.79
C ALA A 154 4.89 1.78 -12.10
N GLY A 155 3.72 1.30 -11.69
CA GLY A 155 3.24 -0.06 -11.91
C GLY A 155 3.88 -1.14 -11.03
N MET A 156 4.70 -0.78 -10.05
CA MET A 156 5.45 -1.74 -9.22
C MET A 156 4.53 -2.65 -8.41
N ASP A 157 3.53 -2.11 -7.70
CA ASP A 157 2.59 -2.93 -6.92
C ASP A 157 1.76 -3.84 -7.83
N GLY A 158 1.31 -3.33 -8.98
CA GLY A 158 0.61 -4.12 -9.99
C GLY A 158 1.45 -5.27 -10.53
N MET A 159 2.75 -5.03 -10.83
CA MET A 159 3.69 -6.08 -11.22
C MET A 159 3.81 -7.16 -10.14
N LEU A 160 3.97 -6.77 -8.87
CA LEU A 160 4.05 -7.71 -7.75
C LEU A 160 2.80 -8.57 -7.65
N ARG A 161 1.60 -7.98 -7.71
CA ARG A 161 0.33 -8.71 -7.66
C ARG A 161 0.19 -9.71 -8.81
N ILE A 162 0.50 -9.29 -10.04
CA ILE A 162 0.47 -10.19 -11.20
C ILE A 162 1.48 -11.33 -11.01
N THR A 163 2.68 -11.03 -10.55
CA THR A 163 3.72 -12.04 -10.32
C THR A 163 3.29 -13.05 -9.27
N GLU A 164 2.60 -12.65 -8.25
CA GLU A 164 2.09 -13.53 -7.19
C GLU A 164 0.91 -14.38 -7.66
N GLU A 165 0.01 -13.84 -8.46
CA GLU A 165 -1.15 -14.56 -9.03
C GLU A 165 -0.74 -15.54 -10.13
N LYS A 166 0.26 -15.17 -10.94
CA LYS A 166 0.71 -15.89 -12.12
C LYS A 166 2.11 -16.49 -11.99
N GLU A 167 2.53 -16.75 -10.75
CA GLU A 167 3.90 -17.18 -10.46
C GLU A 167 4.33 -18.42 -11.29
N GLN A 168 3.46 -19.41 -11.44
CA GLN A 168 3.77 -20.62 -12.19
C GLN A 168 3.97 -20.34 -13.69
N GLU A 169 3.14 -19.50 -14.27
CA GLU A 169 3.25 -19.07 -15.67
C GLU A 169 4.54 -18.29 -15.89
N LEU A 170 4.83 -17.32 -15.04
CA LEU A 170 6.02 -16.47 -15.14
C LEU A 170 7.33 -17.25 -14.92
N LYS A 171 7.34 -18.28 -14.08
CA LYS A 171 8.49 -19.19 -13.89
C LYS A 171 8.85 -19.97 -15.17
N THR A 172 7.92 -20.18 -16.09
CA THR A 172 8.22 -20.82 -17.39
C THR A 172 8.87 -19.83 -18.37
N ARG A 173 8.66 -18.53 -18.18
CA ARG A 173 9.12 -17.45 -19.05
C ARG A 173 10.41 -16.80 -18.57
N PHE A 174 10.53 -16.57 -17.27
CA PHE A 174 11.61 -15.82 -16.66
C PHE A 174 12.54 -16.66 -15.80
N ALA A 175 13.82 -16.32 -15.80
CA ALA A 175 14.81 -17.00 -14.97
C ALA A 175 14.52 -16.85 -13.47
N PRO A 176 14.92 -17.81 -12.61
CA PRO A 176 14.70 -17.74 -11.16
C PRO A 176 15.27 -16.47 -10.50
N VAL A 177 16.41 -15.97 -11.01
CA VAL A 177 17.03 -14.73 -10.51
C VAL A 177 16.11 -13.52 -10.75
N PHE A 178 15.48 -13.43 -11.92
CA PHE A 178 14.53 -12.38 -12.26
C PHE A 178 13.30 -12.43 -11.34
N MET A 179 12.75 -13.62 -11.11
CA MET A 179 11.62 -13.82 -10.20
C MET A 179 11.98 -13.45 -8.75
N LYS A 180 13.23 -13.73 -8.32
CA LYS A 180 13.73 -13.32 -7.01
C LYS A 180 13.85 -11.81 -6.91
N GLN A 181 14.34 -11.15 -7.95
CA GLN A 181 14.45 -9.70 -8.02
C GLN A 181 13.09 -9.02 -7.86
N ILE A 182 12.07 -9.49 -8.59
CA ILE A 182 10.70 -8.96 -8.44
C ILE A 182 10.23 -9.07 -6.98
N LYS A 183 10.41 -10.23 -6.35
CA LYS A 183 9.98 -10.45 -4.96
C LYS A 183 10.68 -9.53 -3.96
N SER A 184 11.90 -9.07 -4.23
CA SER A 184 12.63 -8.15 -3.34
C SER A 184 11.99 -6.76 -3.25
N TYR A 185 11.17 -6.37 -4.22
CA TYR A 185 10.45 -5.09 -4.19
C TYR A 185 9.25 -5.06 -3.23
N ARG A 186 8.85 -6.20 -2.65
CA ARG A 186 7.72 -6.26 -1.70
C ARG A 186 7.87 -5.31 -0.52
N GLN A 187 9.09 -5.08 -0.08
CA GLN A 187 9.36 -4.18 1.05
C GLN A 187 9.07 -2.71 0.71
N GLN A 188 9.06 -2.38 -0.58
CA GLN A 188 8.86 -1.01 -1.06
C GLN A 188 7.38 -0.65 -1.24
N ILE A 189 6.44 -1.58 -1.07
CA ILE A 189 5.01 -1.27 -1.15
C ILE A 189 4.50 -0.45 0.06
N PHE A 190 5.22 -0.48 1.18
CA PHE A 190 4.97 0.40 2.32
C PHE A 190 5.88 1.61 2.21
N ALA A 191 5.31 2.78 1.97
CA ALA A 191 6.05 4.03 1.74
C ALA A 191 5.75 5.17 2.76
N PRO A 192 5.35 4.90 4.04
CA PRO A 192 5.05 5.98 4.98
C PRO A 192 6.25 6.88 5.26
N LYS A 193 7.49 6.33 5.27
CA LYS A 193 8.71 7.11 5.50
C LYS A 193 9.01 8.07 4.37
N GLU A 194 8.82 7.62 3.14
CA GLU A 194 8.98 8.41 1.93
C GLU A 194 7.94 9.55 1.90
N ILE A 195 6.70 9.25 2.31
CA ILE A 195 5.62 10.23 2.42
C ILE A 195 5.94 11.26 3.50
N GLU A 196 6.42 10.83 4.66
CA GLU A 196 6.86 11.72 5.75
C GLU A 196 8.00 12.63 5.29
N ALA A 197 9.01 12.08 4.61
CA ALA A 197 10.12 12.83 4.07
C ALA A 197 9.66 13.86 3.02
N ALA A 198 8.70 13.51 2.15
CA ALA A 198 8.12 14.42 1.18
C ALA A 198 7.40 15.60 1.86
N LYS A 199 6.60 15.33 2.90
CA LYS A 199 5.93 16.36 3.70
C LYS A 199 6.91 17.27 4.43
N ALA A 200 7.94 16.68 5.06
CA ALA A 200 9.01 17.44 5.69
C ALA A 200 9.80 18.31 4.68
N GLY A 201 9.91 17.84 3.44
CA GLY A 201 10.49 18.59 2.32
C GLY A 201 9.61 19.69 1.73
N GLY A 202 8.39 19.89 2.27
CA GLY A 202 7.47 20.94 1.85
C GLY A 202 6.42 20.52 0.82
N ALA A 203 6.24 19.21 0.57
CA ALA A 203 5.12 18.72 -0.23
C ALA A 203 3.80 19.05 0.49
N PHE A 204 2.94 19.85 -0.13
CA PHE A 204 1.68 20.28 0.47
C PHE A 204 0.49 19.44 0.04
N VAL A 205 0.57 18.73 -1.08
CA VAL A 205 -0.39 17.71 -1.52
C VAL A 205 0.37 16.42 -1.80
N VAL A 206 -0.03 15.34 -1.15
CA VAL A 206 0.52 14.00 -1.36
C VAL A 206 -0.62 13.10 -1.78
N ARG A 207 -0.43 12.34 -2.86
CA ARG A 207 -1.41 11.38 -3.38
C ARG A 207 -0.75 10.05 -3.67
N GLN A 208 -1.41 9.00 -3.23
CA GLN A 208 -1.02 7.64 -3.59
C GLN A 208 -1.40 7.34 -5.03
N VAL A 209 -0.56 6.59 -5.73
CA VAL A 209 -0.86 6.11 -7.08
C VAL A 209 -1.60 4.76 -6.98
N ALA A 210 -2.92 4.83 -6.82
CA ALA A 210 -3.82 3.68 -6.67
C ALA A 210 -4.39 3.21 -8.03
N ASP A 211 -5.66 2.85 -8.06
CA ASP A 211 -6.36 2.35 -9.26
C ASP A 211 -6.28 3.34 -10.43
N GLY A 212 -6.00 2.80 -11.62
CA GLY A 212 -5.75 3.59 -12.83
C GLY A 212 -4.32 4.10 -12.97
N GLY A 213 -3.45 3.80 -12.00
CA GLY A 213 -2.01 4.09 -12.03
C GLY A 213 -1.66 5.56 -12.02
N ILE A 214 -0.42 5.85 -12.46
CA ILE A 214 0.11 7.22 -12.44
C ILE A 214 -0.70 8.20 -13.30
N LEU A 215 -1.29 7.71 -14.40
CA LEU A 215 -2.11 8.58 -15.28
C LEU A 215 -3.37 9.04 -14.57
N ALA A 216 -4.07 8.16 -13.88
CA ALA A 216 -5.26 8.54 -13.10
C ALA A 216 -4.91 9.43 -11.92
N ALA A 217 -3.80 9.14 -11.20
CA ALA A 217 -3.33 9.96 -10.09
C ALA A 217 -3.02 11.40 -10.53
N LEU A 218 -2.29 11.55 -11.65
CA LEU A 218 -1.97 12.87 -12.22
C LEU A 218 -3.22 13.61 -12.70
N TRP A 219 -4.16 12.92 -13.33
CA TRP A 219 -5.43 13.50 -13.76
C TRP A 219 -6.22 14.02 -12.55
N ASN A 220 -6.37 13.20 -11.52
CA ASN A 220 -7.09 13.59 -10.31
C ASN A 220 -6.40 14.75 -9.59
N LEU A 221 -5.07 14.77 -9.53
CA LEU A 221 -4.31 15.87 -8.98
C LEU A 221 -4.56 17.17 -9.76
N ALA A 222 -4.56 17.13 -11.09
CA ALA A 222 -4.86 18.27 -11.94
C ALA A 222 -6.26 18.84 -11.68
N LEU A 223 -7.26 17.96 -11.55
CA LEU A 223 -8.64 18.35 -11.24
C LEU A 223 -8.75 19.00 -9.86
N GLU A 224 -8.13 18.38 -8.85
CA GLU A 224 -8.14 18.89 -7.47
C GLU A 224 -7.51 20.27 -7.36
N LEU A 225 -6.36 20.47 -7.98
CA LEU A 225 -5.64 21.74 -8.01
C LEU A 225 -6.25 22.76 -8.98
N ASN A 226 -7.17 22.32 -9.85
CA ASN A 226 -7.71 23.10 -10.97
C ASN A 226 -6.60 23.74 -11.82
N GLN A 227 -5.60 22.92 -12.19
CA GLN A 227 -4.43 23.32 -12.98
C GLN A 227 -4.18 22.31 -14.11
N GLY A 228 -3.58 22.79 -15.20
CA GLY A 228 -3.01 21.91 -16.24
C GLY A 228 -1.66 21.36 -15.78
N LEU A 229 -1.31 20.18 -16.29
CA LEU A 229 -0.01 19.55 -16.07
C LEU A 229 0.75 19.45 -17.39
N ASP A 230 2.03 19.78 -17.35
CA ASP A 230 2.99 19.53 -18.43
C ASP A 230 3.94 18.41 -17.96
N LEU A 231 3.87 17.26 -18.60
CA LEU A 231 4.50 16.03 -18.15
C LEU A 231 5.49 15.49 -19.17
N ASP A 232 6.72 15.30 -18.74
CA ASP A 232 7.69 14.49 -19.48
C ASP A 232 7.59 13.02 -19.02
N MET A 233 6.89 12.20 -19.78
CA MET A 233 6.68 10.77 -19.48
C MET A 233 7.97 9.99 -19.33
N LYS A 234 9.09 10.46 -19.94
CA LYS A 234 10.40 9.80 -19.82
C LYS A 234 11.01 9.94 -18.42
N LYS A 235 10.55 10.91 -17.64
CA LYS A 235 11.00 11.11 -16.26
C LYS A 235 10.28 10.23 -15.24
N ILE A 236 9.19 9.57 -15.64
CA ILE A 236 8.49 8.63 -14.77
C ILE A 236 9.31 7.34 -14.70
N SER A 237 9.81 7.02 -13.51
CA SER A 237 10.59 5.81 -13.29
C SER A 237 9.72 4.56 -13.37
N ILE A 238 10.14 3.58 -14.18
CA ILE A 238 9.53 2.26 -14.30
C ILE A 238 10.65 1.22 -14.19
N LEU A 239 10.44 0.17 -13.41
CA LEU A 239 11.39 -0.94 -13.31
C LEU A 239 11.41 -1.75 -14.61
N GLN A 240 12.58 -2.27 -14.99
CA GLN A 240 12.71 -3.20 -16.13
C GLN A 240 11.78 -4.40 -15.94
N GLU A 241 11.71 -4.94 -14.74
CA GLU A 241 10.86 -6.07 -14.39
C GLU A 241 9.37 -5.75 -14.59
N THR A 242 8.96 -4.52 -14.29
CA THR A 242 7.59 -4.08 -14.56
C THR A 242 7.29 -4.06 -16.05
N ILE A 243 8.22 -3.56 -16.87
CA ILE A 243 8.08 -3.53 -18.33
C ILE A 243 7.94 -4.95 -18.88
N GLU A 244 8.84 -5.84 -18.51
CA GLU A 244 8.86 -7.24 -18.97
C GLU A 244 7.57 -8.01 -18.62
N VAL A 245 7.07 -7.84 -17.38
CA VAL A 245 5.81 -8.44 -16.96
C VAL A 245 4.62 -7.82 -17.70
N CYS A 246 4.62 -6.51 -17.88
CA CYS A 246 3.56 -5.82 -18.63
C CYS A 246 3.53 -6.24 -20.09
N GLU A 247 4.68 -6.37 -20.75
CA GLU A 247 4.76 -6.84 -22.13
C GLU A 247 4.22 -8.25 -22.30
N HIS A 248 4.54 -9.14 -21.36
CA HIS A 248 4.04 -10.53 -21.37
C HIS A 248 2.50 -10.58 -21.32
N PHE A 249 1.88 -9.74 -20.47
CA PHE A 249 0.43 -9.70 -20.33
C PHE A 249 -0.26 -8.62 -21.18
N ARG A 250 0.49 -7.89 -22.03
CA ARG A 250 -0.01 -6.78 -22.87
C ARG A 250 -0.69 -5.68 -22.05
N LEU A 251 -0.10 -5.31 -20.94
CA LEU A 251 -0.59 -4.28 -20.04
C LEU A 251 0.21 -2.98 -20.21
N ASN A 252 -0.41 -1.87 -19.82
CA ASN A 252 0.26 -0.58 -19.78
C ASN A 252 0.76 -0.28 -18.36
N PRO A 253 2.09 -0.20 -18.11
CA PRO A 253 2.64 0.03 -16.78
C PRO A 253 2.18 1.36 -16.15
N TYR A 254 1.88 2.38 -16.95
CA TYR A 254 1.39 3.68 -16.46
C TYR A 254 -0.04 3.62 -15.89
N GLN A 255 -0.80 2.58 -16.22
CA GLN A 255 -2.17 2.37 -15.72
C GLN A 255 -2.23 1.39 -14.55
N MET A 256 -1.09 0.80 -14.19
CA MET A 256 -1.01 -0.14 -13.08
C MET A 256 -0.78 0.58 -11.76
N ILE A 257 -1.29 -0.03 -10.70
CA ILE A 257 -1.12 0.45 -9.33
C ILE A 257 0.37 0.54 -8.99
N SER A 258 0.73 1.66 -8.38
CA SER A 258 2.04 1.92 -7.81
C SER A 258 1.86 2.24 -6.32
N THR A 259 2.90 2.24 -5.57
CA THR A 259 2.87 2.61 -4.15
C THR A 259 3.49 3.94 -3.92
#